data_c1282d939380f3dab4f7ca2ffe96a7a6
#
_entry.id   c1282d939380f3dab4f7ca2ffe96a7a6
#
_cell.length_a   1.000
_cell.length_b   1.000
_cell.length_c   1.000
_cell.angle_alpha   90.00
_cell.angle_beta   90.00
_cell.angle_gamma   90.00
#
_symmetry.space_group_name_H-M   'P 1'
#
loop_
_entity.id
_entity.type
_entity.pdbx_description
1 polymer ?
#
loop_
_entity_poly.entity_id
_entity_poly.type
_entity_poly.pdbx_seq_one_letter_code
_entity_poly.pdbx_strand_id
1 'polypeptide(L)'
;MSSYADCTYCGGEVVEKKIEYDYRREQRLMVVSNVSAGVCRQCGEKYFKPDVLKRMDSIYHDIFDHHQKPDRTLTVPAVSL
;
A
#
# COMPACT_ATOMS: atom_id res chain seq x y z
N MET A 1 -5.45 0.69 21.34
CA MET A 1 -6.52 -0.16 20.80
C MET A 1 -6.49 -0.10 19.28
N SER A 2 -6.54 -1.26 18.63
CA SER A 2 -6.55 -1.29 17.17
C SER A 2 -7.91 -0.82 16.65
N SER A 3 -7.91 0.00 15.59
CA SER A 3 -9.13 0.42 14.90
C SER A 3 -9.53 -0.57 13.78
N TYR A 4 -8.87 -1.72 13.73
CA TYR A 4 -9.13 -2.76 12.76
C TYR A 4 -9.75 -3.98 13.45
N ALA A 5 -10.67 -4.65 12.74
CA ALA A 5 -11.20 -5.93 13.19
C ALA A 5 -10.14 -7.03 13.04
N ASP A 6 -10.38 -8.18 13.64
CA ASP A 6 -9.49 -9.32 13.47
C ASP A 6 -9.44 -9.75 11.99
N CYS A 7 -8.35 -10.41 11.62
CA CYS A 7 -8.12 -10.84 10.25
C CYS A 7 -9.22 -11.79 9.77
N THR A 8 -9.82 -11.50 8.61
CA THR A 8 -10.86 -12.33 8.03
C THR A 8 -10.35 -13.68 7.52
N TYR A 9 -9.05 -13.78 7.24
CA TYR A 9 -8.45 -15.02 6.70
C TYR A 9 -8.04 -15.99 7.78
N CYS A 10 -7.38 -15.52 8.85
CA CYS A 10 -6.83 -16.40 9.87
C CYS A 10 -7.32 -16.11 11.28
N GLY A 11 -8.11 -15.05 11.48
CA GLY A 11 -8.59 -14.67 12.80
C GLY A 11 -7.55 -14.02 13.70
N GLY A 12 -6.34 -13.76 13.18
CA GLY A 12 -5.27 -13.15 13.97
C GLY A 12 -5.52 -11.68 14.26
N GLU A 13 -4.77 -11.15 15.23
CA GLU A 13 -4.86 -9.75 15.59
C GLU A 13 -4.29 -8.85 14.50
N VAL A 14 -5.04 -7.81 14.13
CA VAL A 14 -4.61 -6.80 13.17
C VAL A 14 -4.14 -5.57 13.94
N VAL A 15 -2.89 -5.16 13.73
CA VAL A 15 -2.30 -3.99 14.39
C VAL A 15 -1.98 -2.92 13.36
N GLU A 16 -2.11 -1.66 13.78
CA GLU A 16 -1.81 -0.54 12.89
C GLU A 16 -0.30 -0.31 12.82
N LYS A 17 0.21 -0.18 11.59
CA LYS A 17 1.62 0.09 11.33
C LYS A 17 1.77 1.06 10.18
N LYS A 18 2.91 1.75 10.13
CA LYS A 18 3.34 2.50 8.95
C LYS A 18 4.17 1.57 8.09
N ILE A 19 3.78 1.38 6.84
CA ILE A 19 4.45 0.45 5.92
C ILE A 19 4.81 1.15 4.62
N GLU A 20 5.72 0.52 3.87
CA GLU A 20 5.96 0.84 2.48
C GLU A 20 5.11 -0.10 1.64
N TYR A 21 4.33 0.43 0.71
CA TYR A 21 3.39 -0.36 -0.05
C TYR A 21 3.62 -0.20 -1.54
N ASP A 22 3.66 -1.33 -2.26
CA ASP A 22 3.77 -1.36 -3.71
C ASP A 22 2.39 -1.25 -4.31
N TYR A 23 2.07 -0.07 -4.83
CA TYR A 23 0.78 0.19 -5.46
C TYR A 23 0.91 -0.08 -6.95
N ARG A 24 0.38 -1.22 -7.39
CA ARG A 24 0.46 -1.63 -8.79
C ARG A 24 -0.90 -1.57 -9.45
N ARG A 25 -0.96 -0.93 -10.62
CA ARG A 25 -2.19 -0.80 -11.38
C ARG A 25 -1.84 -0.68 -12.86
N GLU A 26 -2.55 -1.42 -13.72
CA GLU A 26 -2.38 -1.35 -15.17
C GLU A 26 -0.92 -1.45 -15.63
N GLN A 27 -0.17 -2.38 -15.03
CA GLN A 27 1.25 -2.61 -15.31
C GLN A 27 2.17 -1.44 -14.90
N ARG A 28 1.65 -0.51 -14.12
CA ARG A 28 2.44 0.58 -13.53
C ARG A 28 2.63 0.32 -12.05
N LEU A 29 3.82 0.59 -11.57
CA LEU A 29 4.16 0.40 -10.16
C LEU A 29 4.50 1.74 -9.51
N MET A 30 3.91 1.98 -8.36
CA MET A 30 4.23 3.14 -7.53
C MET A 30 4.53 2.63 -6.11
N VAL A 31 5.66 3.04 -5.55
CA VAL A 31 6.02 2.69 -4.18
C VAL A 31 5.59 3.84 -3.28
N VAL A 32 4.75 3.55 -2.29
CA VAL A 32 4.22 4.55 -1.37
C VAL A 32 4.78 4.29 0.01
N SER A 33 5.46 5.27 0.59
CA SER A 33 6.06 5.17 1.92
C SER A 33 5.12 5.75 2.97
N ASN A 34 5.30 5.35 4.23
CA ASN A 34 4.54 5.85 5.38
C ASN A 34 3.03 5.63 5.26
N VAL A 35 2.62 4.51 4.71
CA VAL A 35 1.21 4.19 4.58
C VAL A 35 0.70 3.61 5.89
N SER A 36 -0.35 4.22 6.45
CA SER A 36 -1.03 3.67 7.63
C SER A 36 -1.85 2.46 7.20
N ALA A 37 -1.54 1.30 7.75
CA ALA A 37 -2.22 0.05 7.41
C ALA A 37 -2.42 -0.80 8.65
N GLY A 38 -3.48 -1.62 8.61
CA GLY A 38 -3.63 -2.71 9.56
C GLY A 38 -2.90 -3.93 9.02
N VAL A 39 -2.03 -4.52 9.82
CA VAL A 39 -1.27 -5.71 9.42
C VAL A 39 -1.57 -6.83 10.39
N CYS A 40 -2.00 -7.98 9.86
CA CYS A 40 -2.24 -9.16 10.67
C CYS A 40 -0.91 -9.68 11.21
N ARG A 41 -0.84 -9.87 12.53
CA ARG A 41 0.36 -10.36 13.18
C ARG A 41 0.65 -11.82 12.86
N GLN A 42 -0.36 -12.56 12.41
CA GLN A 42 -0.24 -14.00 12.18
C GLN A 42 0.06 -14.34 10.73
N CYS A 43 -0.72 -13.81 9.77
CA CYS A 43 -0.56 -14.14 8.36
C CYS A 43 0.05 -13.02 7.52
N GLY A 44 0.18 -11.82 8.05
CA GLY A 44 0.76 -10.69 7.34
C GLY A 44 -0.19 -9.96 6.40
N GLU A 45 -1.46 -10.33 6.36
CA GLU A 45 -2.44 -9.66 5.50
C GLU A 45 -2.55 -8.19 5.85
N LYS A 46 -2.69 -7.34 4.83
CA LYS A 46 -2.75 -5.90 4.99
C LYS A 46 -4.15 -5.38 4.74
N TYR A 47 -4.57 -4.43 5.57
CA TYR A 47 -5.89 -3.79 5.49
C TYR A 47 -5.71 -2.28 5.45
N PHE A 48 -6.45 -1.61 4.58
CA PHE A 48 -6.39 -0.16 4.42
C PHE A 48 -7.76 0.45 4.66
N LYS A 49 -7.79 1.60 5.34
CA LYS A 49 -9.02 2.36 5.50
C LYS A 49 -9.37 3.04 4.16
N PRO A 50 -10.66 3.31 3.92
CA PRO A 50 -11.08 3.91 2.63
C PRO A 50 -10.39 5.24 2.29
N ASP A 51 -10.13 6.09 3.28
CA ASP A 51 -9.46 7.37 3.05
C ASP A 51 -8.02 7.18 2.60
N VAL A 52 -7.32 6.17 3.13
CA VAL A 52 -5.95 5.83 2.72
C VAL A 52 -5.94 5.33 1.28
N LEU A 53 -6.88 4.46 0.92
CA LEU A 53 -7.02 3.94 -0.44
C LEU A 53 -7.30 5.07 -1.43
N LYS A 54 -8.20 5.98 -1.09
CA LYS A 54 -8.53 7.14 -1.93
C LYS A 54 -7.32 8.04 -2.14
N ARG A 55 -6.54 8.27 -1.09
CA ARG A 55 -5.35 9.11 -1.17
C ARG A 55 -4.29 8.48 -2.08
N MET A 56 -4.05 7.18 -1.95
CA MET A 56 -3.10 6.48 -2.82
C MET A 56 -3.55 6.53 -4.27
N ASP A 57 -4.84 6.33 -4.53
CA ASP A 57 -5.39 6.39 -5.87
C ASP A 57 -5.24 7.79 -6.48
N SER A 58 -5.50 8.83 -5.69
CA SER A 58 -5.34 10.21 -6.12
C SER A 58 -3.89 10.53 -6.48
N ILE A 59 -2.94 10.08 -5.66
CA ILE A 59 -1.51 10.28 -5.92
C ILE A 59 -1.10 9.53 -7.19
N TYR A 60 -1.61 8.32 -7.40
CA TYR A 60 -1.35 7.54 -8.60
C TYR A 60 -1.76 8.31 -9.86
N HIS A 61 -2.97 8.87 -9.86
CA HIS A 61 -3.46 9.66 -11.00
C HIS A 61 -2.64 10.94 -11.20
N ASP A 62 -2.24 11.61 -10.12
CA ASP A 62 -1.41 12.80 -10.22
C ASP A 62 -0.07 12.50 -10.91
N ILE A 63 0.56 11.39 -10.55
CA ILE A 63 1.87 11.03 -11.10
C ILE A 63 1.77 10.51 -12.53
N PHE A 64 0.86 9.56 -12.79
CA PHE A 64 0.82 8.86 -14.08
C PHE A 64 -0.06 9.55 -15.13
N ASP A 65 -1.14 10.21 -14.71
CA ASP A 65 -2.06 10.85 -15.64
C ASP A 65 -1.82 12.36 -15.77
N HIS A 66 -1.37 13.02 -14.69
CA HIS A 66 -1.16 14.46 -14.68
C HIS A 66 0.33 14.85 -14.70
N HIS A 67 1.21 13.87 -14.82
CA HIS A 67 2.65 14.07 -14.95
C HIS A 67 3.30 14.84 -13.78
N GLN A 68 2.72 14.71 -12.58
CA GLN A 68 3.32 15.30 -11.39
C GLN A 68 4.58 14.50 -11.03
N LYS A 69 5.64 15.20 -10.62
CA LYS A 69 6.90 14.54 -10.25
C LYS A 69 6.76 13.82 -8.92
N PRO A 70 7.21 12.55 -8.83
CA PRO A 70 7.30 11.87 -7.54
C PRO A 70 8.45 12.45 -6.70
N ASP A 71 8.49 12.08 -5.41
CA ASP A 71 9.57 12.49 -4.53
C ASP A 71 10.91 11.95 -5.00
N ARG A 72 10.92 10.73 -5.54
CA ARG A 72 12.11 10.07 -6.08
C ARG A 72 11.69 8.96 -7.02
N THR A 73 12.63 8.51 -7.84
CA THR A 73 12.44 7.38 -8.73
C THR A 73 13.36 6.25 -8.31
N LEU A 74 12.83 5.02 -8.29
CA LEU A 74 13.59 3.82 -7.92
C LEU A 74 13.84 2.97 -9.15
N THR A 75 15.04 2.36 -9.22
CA THR A 75 15.36 1.38 -10.24
C THR A 75 15.09 0.00 -9.66
N VAL A 76 14.32 -0.80 -10.39
CA VAL A 76 13.91 -2.13 -9.94
C VAL A 76 14.43 -3.18 -10.91
N PRO A 77 15.21 -4.20 -10.44
CA PRO A 77 15.63 -5.29 -11.30
C PRO A 77 14.42 -6.08 -11.82
N ALA A 78 14.49 -6.49 -13.05
CA ALA A 78 13.48 -7.35 -13.66
C ALA A 78 14.19 -8.46 -14.44
N VAL A 79 13.79 -9.70 -14.21
CA VAL A 79 14.41 -10.86 -14.85
C VAL A 79 13.32 -11.80 -15.36
N SER A 80 13.67 -12.55 -16.39
CA SER A 80 12.81 -13.63 -16.92
C SER A 80 13.39 -14.99 -16.55
N LEU A 81 12.50 -15.92 -16.27
CA LEU A 81 12.91 -17.32 -16.03
C LEU A 81 12.90 -18.11 -17.32
#